data_034669204c0fbcc50bbd7e4ff1b8b17b
#
_entry.id   034669204c0fbcc50bbd7e4ff1b8b17b
#
_cell.length_a   1.000
_cell.length_b   1.000
_cell.length_c   1.000
_cell.angle_alpha   90.00
_cell.angle_beta   90.00
_cell.angle_gamma   90.00
#
_symmetry.space_group_name_H-M   'P 1'
#
loop_
_entity.id
_entity.type
_entity.pdbx_description
1 polymer ?
#
loop_
_entity_poly.entity_id
_entity_poly.type
_entity_poly.pdbx_seq_one_letter_code
_entity_poly.pdbx_strand_id
1 'polypeptide(L)'
;MDSFEGTEGAEVREFTVPAEGIDRLDVWITGLCEDFSRARVQGLMKAGRVKLNGVPCLRATAKTKPGDVVTLEIPPPVPAEPEPEDIPLSILFEDDDLLALDKPAGLVVHPAPGHLTGTLVNALLHHCPGLSGIGGVARPGIVHRLDQDTSGVMVVAKSQRAMDVLTREFASHANIRKTYLALVHGSPSPQEGRIENLIGRCPFDRKKMAVVERNGKIAVTNYRVERALASLSLVHCQIETGRTHQIRVHMATALGCPIVGDAVYGRPGWDKKLVPIPRRQLLHAWRLELKHPVTRQSLVLEAPVPEDLNRYSVGQDRSRGLDRPRHLSI
;
A
#
# COMPACT_ATOMS: atom_id res chain seq x y z
N MET A 1 -17.00 -31.55 12.01
CA MET A 1 -17.71 -32.09 10.82
C MET A 1 -18.18 -30.85 10.06
N ASP A 2 -17.20 -30.11 9.49
CA ASP A 2 -17.47 -28.87 8.76
C ASP A 2 -17.62 -29.22 7.28
N SER A 3 -18.82 -29.10 6.80
CA SER A 3 -19.22 -29.25 5.39
C SER A 3 -18.53 -28.15 4.59
N PHE A 4 -17.57 -28.51 3.75
CA PHE A 4 -17.07 -27.66 2.68
C PHE A 4 -18.22 -27.38 1.71
N GLU A 5 -18.77 -26.19 1.76
CA GLU A 5 -19.67 -25.65 0.74
C GLU A 5 -18.88 -25.56 -0.57
N GLY A 6 -19.26 -26.40 -1.55
CA GLY A 6 -18.80 -26.30 -2.91
C GLY A 6 -19.21 -24.94 -3.46
N THR A 7 -18.24 -24.14 -3.92
CA THR A 7 -18.48 -22.83 -4.54
C THR A 7 -19.33 -23.03 -5.80
N GLU A 8 -20.59 -22.61 -5.79
CA GLU A 8 -21.43 -22.57 -7.00
C GLU A 8 -20.71 -21.79 -8.09
N GLY A 9 -20.56 -22.40 -9.28
CA GLY A 9 -19.93 -21.78 -10.44
C GLY A 9 -18.45 -22.04 -10.65
N ALA A 10 -17.78 -22.91 -9.87
CA ALA A 10 -16.40 -23.30 -10.13
C ALA A 10 -16.30 -24.24 -11.36
N GLU A 11 -15.44 -23.91 -12.33
CA GLU A 11 -15.08 -24.82 -13.42
C GLU A 11 -14.13 -25.91 -12.87
N VAL A 12 -14.41 -27.16 -13.19
CA VAL A 12 -13.57 -28.31 -12.78
C VAL A 12 -12.96 -28.96 -14.01
N ARG A 13 -11.64 -29.05 -14.01
CA ARG A 13 -10.91 -29.82 -15.05
C ARG A 13 -10.25 -31.02 -14.41
N GLU A 14 -10.33 -32.19 -15.07
CA GLU A 14 -9.69 -33.43 -14.64
C GLU A 14 -8.65 -33.90 -15.66
N PHE A 15 -7.52 -34.35 -15.16
CA PHE A 15 -6.40 -34.86 -15.96
C PHE A 15 -5.90 -36.15 -15.36
N THR A 16 -5.56 -37.12 -16.21
CA THR A 16 -4.94 -38.39 -15.78
C THR A 16 -3.43 -38.34 -16.03
N VAL A 17 -2.64 -38.67 -15.01
CA VAL A 17 -1.18 -38.70 -15.11
C VAL A 17 -0.76 -39.75 -16.13
N PRO A 18 0.06 -39.41 -17.14
CA PRO A 18 0.47 -40.30 -18.20
C PRO A 18 1.41 -41.42 -17.72
N ALA A 19 1.57 -42.46 -18.56
CA ALA A 19 2.35 -43.66 -18.22
C ALA A 19 3.84 -43.35 -17.95
N GLU A 20 4.40 -42.34 -18.60
CA GLU A 20 5.77 -41.85 -18.40
C GLU A 20 5.98 -41.12 -17.08
N GLY A 21 4.89 -40.81 -16.36
CA GLY A 21 4.93 -40.05 -15.14
C GLY A 21 5.16 -38.54 -15.36
N ILE A 22 5.23 -37.79 -14.28
CA ILE A 22 5.50 -36.33 -14.31
C ILE A 22 6.47 -35.94 -13.19
N ASP A 23 7.43 -35.07 -13.49
CA ASP A 23 8.41 -34.60 -12.50
C ASP A 23 7.85 -33.52 -11.60
N ARG A 24 7.02 -32.64 -12.18
CA ARG A 24 6.48 -31.46 -11.49
C ARG A 24 5.05 -31.21 -11.88
N LEU A 25 4.18 -31.29 -10.88
CA LEU A 25 2.73 -31.13 -11.07
C LEU A 25 2.36 -29.74 -11.57
N ASP A 26 2.99 -28.66 -11.03
CA ASP A 26 2.73 -27.28 -11.45
C ASP A 26 3.11 -27.00 -12.91
N VAL A 27 4.21 -27.59 -13.39
CA VAL A 27 4.67 -27.46 -14.78
C VAL A 27 3.74 -28.22 -15.72
N TRP A 28 3.40 -29.46 -15.35
CA TRP A 28 2.54 -30.31 -16.15
C TRP A 28 1.13 -29.73 -16.33
N ILE A 29 0.49 -29.28 -15.24
CA ILE A 29 -0.83 -28.62 -15.32
C ILE A 29 -0.74 -27.35 -16.19
N THR A 30 0.33 -26.55 -16.06
CA THR A 30 0.52 -25.35 -16.89
C THR A 30 0.65 -25.70 -18.37
N GLY A 31 1.27 -26.82 -18.71
CA GLY A 31 1.38 -27.31 -20.10
C GLY A 31 0.05 -27.79 -20.69
N LEU A 32 -0.88 -28.24 -19.84
CA LEU A 32 -2.22 -28.67 -20.25
C LEU A 32 -3.24 -27.53 -20.31
N CYS A 33 -2.98 -26.42 -19.60
CA CYS A 33 -3.85 -25.26 -19.50
C CYS A 33 -3.14 -24.02 -20.08
N GLU A 34 -3.27 -23.77 -21.40
CA GLU A 34 -2.63 -22.66 -22.11
C GLU A 34 -3.01 -21.28 -21.55
N ASP A 35 -4.20 -21.18 -20.96
CA ASP A 35 -4.76 -19.97 -20.32
C ASP A 35 -4.18 -19.70 -18.91
N PHE A 36 -3.32 -20.60 -18.37
CA PHE A 36 -2.79 -20.48 -17.02
C PHE A 36 -1.28 -20.26 -16.98
N SER A 37 -0.87 -19.22 -16.26
CA SER A 37 0.54 -19.10 -15.88
C SER A 37 0.87 -20.07 -14.75
N ARG A 38 2.13 -20.50 -14.69
CA ARG A 38 2.62 -21.35 -13.59
C ARG A 38 2.37 -20.75 -12.21
N ALA A 39 2.46 -19.42 -12.08
CA ALA A 39 2.16 -18.72 -10.83
C ALA A 39 0.68 -18.88 -10.43
N ARG A 40 -0.25 -18.87 -11.40
CA ARG A 40 -1.68 -19.09 -11.16
C ARG A 40 -1.93 -20.53 -10.67
N VAL A 41 -1.33 -21.54 -11.33
CA VAL A 41 -1.42 -22.93 -10.89
C VAL A 41 -0.91 -23.13 -9.47
N GLN A 42 0.26 -22.56 -9.13
CA GLN A 42 0.80 -22.61 -7.78
C GLN A 42 -0.10 -21.91 -6.75
N GLY A 43 -0.76 -20.83 -7.14
CA GLY A 43 -1.78 -20.14 -6.31
C GLY A 43 -2.97 -21.05 -6.01
N LEU A 44 -3.51 -21.73 -7.03
CA LEU A 44 -4.59 -22.71 -6.88
C LEU A 44 -4.18 -23.90 -6.01
N MET A 45 -2.95 -24.41 -6.17
CA MET A 45 -2.42 -25.47 -5.29
C MET A 45 -2.39 -25.02 -3.83
N LYS A 46 -1.85 -23.84 -3.53
CA LYS A 46 -1.81 -23.29 -2.16
C LYS A 46 -3.18 -23.08 -1.56
N ALA A 47 -4.18 -22.76 -2.38
CA ALA A 47 -5.58 -22.60 -1.97
C ALA A 47 -6.32 -23.96 -1.84
N GLY A 48 -5.63 -25.12 -2.02
CA GLY A 48 -6.24 -26.45 -1.94
C GLY A 48 -7.16 -26.79 -3.12
N ARG A 49 -7.11 -26.00 -4.20
CA ARG A 49 -7.95 -26.14 -5.41
C ARG A 49 -7.39 -27.15 -6.43
N VAL A 50 -6.21 -27.71 -6.19
CA VAL A 50 -5.65 -28.83 -6.95
C VAL A 50 -5.70 -30.07 -6.06
N LYS A 51 -6.37 -31.09 -6.52
CA LYS A 51 -6.50 -32.38 -5.80
C LYS A 51 -5.78 -33.49 -6.59
N LEU A 52 -5.15 -34.39 -5.86
CA LEU A 52 -4.56 -35.62 -6.40
C LEU A 52 -5.36 -36.81 -5.83
N ASN A 53 -6.05 -37.57 -6.68
CA ASN A 53 -6.96 -38.62 -6.25
C ASN A 53 -7.98 -38.16 -5.19
N GLY A 54 -8.56 -36.96 -5.38
CA GLY A 54 -9.54 -36.36 -4.49
C GLY A 54 -8.96 -35.69 -3.24
N VAL A 55 -7.64 -35.77 -2.96
CA VAL A 55 -6.98 -35.17 -1.79
C VAL A 55 -6.28 -33.86 -2.19
N PRO A 56 -6.46 -32.75 -1.47
CA PRO A 56 -5.79 -31.48 -1.76
C PRO A 56 -4.27 -31.60 -1.83
N CYS A 57 -3.68 -31.19 -2.96
CA CYS A 57 -2.26 -31.27 -3.23
C CYS A 57 -1.62 -29.87 -3.19
N LEU A 58 -0.95 -29.54 -2.07
CA LEU A 58 -0.35 -28.20 -1.85
C LEU A 58 1.08 -28.07 -2.39
N ARG A 59 1.73 -29.18 -2.79
CA ARG A 59 3.15 -29.20 -3.18
C ARG A 59 3.30 -29.38 -4.70
N ALA A 60 3.94 -28.40 -5.33
CA ALA A 60 4.27 -28.44 -6.76
C ALA A 60 5.12 -29.65 -7.19
N THR A 61 5.88 -30.22 -6.25
CA THR A 61 6.76 -31.39 -6.43
C THR A 61 6.17 -32.68 -5.83
N ALA A 62 4.84 -32.75 -5.70
CA ALA A 62 4.19 -33.97 -5.23
C ALA A 62 4.52 -35.14 -6.16
N LYS A 63 4.86 -36.30 -5.58
CA LYS A 63 5.09 -37.50 -6.32
C LYS A 63 3.76 -38.02 -6.85
N THR A 64 3.71 -38.34 -8.13
CA THR A 64 2.56 -38.91 -8.81
C THR A 64 2.91 -40.29 -9.39
N LYS A 65 1.88 -41.08 -9.65
CA LYS A 65 2.00 -42.38 -10.33
C LYS A 65 1.21 -42.34 -11.63
N PRO A 66 1.59 -43.12 -12.64
CA PRO A 66 0.76 -43.34 -13.82
C PRO A 66 -0.68 -43.73 -13.43
N GLY A 67 -1.66 -43.06 -14.03
CA GLY A 67 -3.07 -43.29 -13.73
C GLY A 67 -3.65 -42.46 -12.56
N ASP A 68 -2.84 -41.73 -11.81
CA ASP A 68 -3.36 -40.79 -10.80
C ASP A 68 -4.27 -39.75 -11.47
N VAL A 69 -5.35 -39.36 -10.79
CA VAL A 69 -6.29 -38.33 -11.23
C VAL A 69 -5.98 -37.02 -10.56
N VAL A 70 -5.75 -35.97 -11.37
CA VAL A 70 -5.53 -34.63 -10.94
C VAL A 70 -6.77 -33.80 -11.25
N THR A 71 -7.45 -33.30 -10.22
CA THR A 71 -8.59 -32.41 -10.34
C THR A 71 -8.17 -30.97 -10.07
N LEU A 72 -8.47 -30.06 -11.00
CA LEU A 72 -8.21 -28.63 -10.91
C LEU A 72 -9.54 -27.89 -10.76
N GLU A 73 -9.80 -27.31 -9.60
CA GLU A 73 -10.97 -26.46 -9.35
C GLU A 73 -10.61 -25.00 -9.66
N ILE A 74 -11.28 -24.42 -10.65
CA ILE A 74 -11.07 -23.04 -11.10
C ILE A 74 -12.21 -22.20 -10.53
N PRO A 75 -11.94 -21.31 -9.56
CA PRO A 75 -12.99 -20.43 -9.05
C PRO A 75 -13.47 -19.52 -10.16
N PRO A 76 -14.75 -19.07 -10.12
CA PRO A 76 -15.26 -18.11 -11.08
C PRO A 76 -14.39 -16.84 -11.08
N PRO A 77 -14.28 -16.13 -12.20
CA PRO A 77 -13.56 -14.89 -12.28
C PRO A 77 -14.09 -13.96 -11.20
N VAL A 78 -13.21 -13.47 -10.32
CA VAL A 78 -13.57 -12.37 -9.42
C VAL A 78 -13.90 -11.17 -10.31
N PRO A 79 -15.03 -10.45 -10.09
CA PRO A 79 -15.36 -9.28 -10.89
C PRO A 79 -14.14 -8.36 -11.00
N ALA A 80 -13.75 -8.03 -12.22
CA ALA A 80 -12.59 -7.16 -12.47
C ALA A 80 -12.87 -5.71 -12.05
N GLU A 81 -14.14 -5.38 -11.85
CA GLU A 81 -14.62 -4.04 -11.50
C GLU A 81 -14.91 -3.96 -9.99
N PRO A 82 -14.28 -3.00 -9.28
CA PRO A 82 -14.64 -2.76 -7.90
C PRO A 82 -16.07 -2.23 -7.82
N GLU A 83 -16.86 -2.76 -6.89
CA GLU A 83 -18.23 -2.32 -6.65
C GLU A 83 -18.28 -1.10 -5.73
N PRO A 84 -19.26 -0.18 -5.89
CA PRO A 84 -19.47 0.93 -4.97
C PRO A 84 -19.82 0.45 -3.55
N GLU A 85 -19.18 1.05 -2.52
CA GLU A 85 -19.48 0.77 -1.13
C GLU A 85 -19.63 2.09 -0.35
N ASP A 86 -20.63 2.18 0.53
CA ASP A 86 -20.86 3.34 1.40
C ASP A 86 -19.84 3.37 2.55
N ILE A 87 -18.65 3.83 2.22
CA ILE A 87 -17.55 4.03 3.17
C ILE A 87 -17.35 5.55 3.34
N PRO A 88 -17.43 6.09 4.56
CA PRO A 88 -17.28 7.52 4.81
C PRO A 88 -15.93 8.06 4.32
N LEU A 89 -15.95 9.18 3.60
CA LEU A 89 -14.76 9.90 3.14
C LEU A 89 -14.65 11.27 3.83
N SER A 90 -13.46 11.62 4.29
CA SER A 90 -13.14 12.96 4.80
C SER A 90 -12.64 13.82 3.63
N ILE A 91 -13.54 14.60 3.03
CA ILE A 91 -13.23 15.43 1.86
C ILE A 91 -12.57 16.73 2.31
N LEU A 92 -11.43 17.07 1.70
CA LEU A 92 -10.69 18.31 1.91
C LEU A 92 -11.01 19.35 0.83
N PHE A 93 -11.26 18.89 -0.38
CA PHE A 93 -11.60 19.74 -1.53
C PHE A 93 -12.33 18.88 -2.57
N GLU A 94 -13.31 19.44 -3.23
CA GLU A 94 -14.01 18.78 -4.33
C GLU A 94 -14.57 19.80 -5.31
N ASP A 95 -14.36 19.52 -6.61
CA ASP A 95 -15.06 20.18 -7.73
C ASP A 95 -15.39 19.15 -8.83
N ASP A 96 -15.65 19.60 -10.05
CA ASP A 96 -16.02 18.72 -11.16
C ASP A 96 -14.86 17.86 -11.67
N ASP A 97 -13.61 18.30 -11.47
CA ASP A 97 -12.42 17.68 -12.04
C ASP A 97 -11.54 16.96 -11.01
N LEU A 98 -11.55 17.42 -9.76
CA LEU A 98 -10.63 16.98 -8.71
C LEU A 98 -11.36 16.73 -7.40
N LEU A 99 -11.01 15.65 -6.74
CA LEU A 99 -11.37 15.40 -5.35
C LEU A 99 -10.08 15.22 -4.54
N ALA A 100 -10.00 15.89 -3.39
CA ALA A 100 -8.95 15.66 -2.41
C ALA A 100 -9.55 15.22 -1.08
N LEU A 101 -8.95 14.23 -0.45
CA LEU A 101 -9.44 13.65 0.79
C LEU A 101 -8.32 13.42 1.80
N ASP A 102 -8.67 13.37 3.08
CA ASP A 102 -7.83 12.85 4.15
C ASP A 102 -8.08 11.34 4.28
N LYS A 103 -7.17 10.53 3.73
CA LYS A 103 -7.27 9.07 3.82
C LYS A 103 -7.00 8.62 5.25
N PRO A 104 -7.92 7.91 5.90
CA PRO A 104 -7.62 7.32 7.21
C PRO A 104 -6.55 6.23 7.10
N ALA A 105 -5.84 6.00 8.18
CA ALA A 105 -5.00 4.81 8.32
C ALA A 105 -5.87 3.55 8.36
N GLY A 106 -5.34 2.42 7.88
CA GLY A 106 -6.06 1.15 7.78
C GLY A 106 -6.78 0.95 6.45
N LEU A 107 -7.14 2.03 5.74
CA LEU A 107 -7.85 1.95 4.45
C LEU A 107 -6.88 1.66 3.30
N VAL A 108 -7.09 0.53 2.60
CA VAL A 108 -6.37 0.18 1.37
C VAL A 108 -6.86 1.05 0.22
N VAL A 109 -5.96 1.51 -0.65
CA VAL A 109 -6.33 2.44 -1.73
C VAL A 109 -7.14 1.75 -2.84
N HIS A 110 -6.75 0.57 -3.29
CA HIS A 110 -7.39 -0.14 -4.40
C HIS A 110 -7.40 -1.64 -4.16
N PRO A 111 -8.35 -2.38 -4.77
CA PRO A 111 -8.40 -3.83 -4.61
C PRO A 111 -7.08 -4.52 -4.93
N ALA A 112 -6.71 -5.46 -4.07
CA ALA A 112 -5.51 -6.26 -4.16
C ALA A 112 -5.75 -7.64 -3.53
N PRO A 113 -4.91 -8.65 -3.80
CA PRO A 113 -5.03 -9.95 -3.14
C PRO A 113 -5.11 -9.81 -1.61
N GLY A 114 -6.21 -10.28 -1.02
CA GLY A 114 -6.52 -10.14 0.41
C GLY A 114 -7.41 -8.93 0.78
N HIS A 115 -7.68 -8.02 -0.15
CA HIS A 115 -8.54 -6.84 0.03
C HIS A 115 -9.28 -6.56 -1.29
N LEU A 116 -10.28 -7.36 -1.62
CA LEU A 116 -11.04 -7.19 -2.87
C LEU A 116 -12.14 -6.14 -2.73
N THR A 117 -12.59 -5.88 -1.53
CA THR A 117 -13.64 -4.95 -1.12
C THR A 117 -13.13 -4.08 0.03
N GLY A 118 -13.92 -3.10 0.48
CA GLY A 118 -13.56 -2.24 1.61
C GLY A 118 -12.38 -1.30 1.30
N THR A 119 -12.17 -0.93 0.04
CA THR A 119 -11.05 -0.07 -0.37
C THR A 119 -11.50 1.38 -0.62
N LEU A 120 -10.53 2.30 -0.70
CA LEU A 120 -10.82 3.68 -1.08
C LEU A 120 -11.51 3.77 -2.46
N VAL A 121 -11.14 2.90 -3.40
CA VAL A 121 -11.80 2.86 -4.73
C VAL A 121 -13.28 2.50 -4.60
N ASN A 122 -13.65 1.56 -3.74
CA ASN A 122 -15.07 1.22 -3.50
C ASN A 122 -15.84 2.43 -2.94
N ALA A 123 -15.25 3.15 -1.97
CA ALA A 123 -15.81 4.37 -1.41
C ALA A 123 -15.96 5.49 -2.46
N LEU A 124 -14.95 5.68 -3.30
CA LEU A 124 -14.95 6.70 -4.35
C LEU A 124 -16.01 6.41 -5.43
N LEU A 125 -16.21 5.17 -5.81
CA LEU A 125 -17.27 4.78 -6.76
C LEU A 125 -18.67 5.05 -6.21
N HIS A 126 -18.86 4.91 -4.89
CA HIS A 126 -20.12 5.26 -4.24
C HIS A 126 -20.31 6.79 -4.17
N HIS A 127 -19.26 7.53 -3.76
CA HIS A 127 -19.32 9.00 -3.64
C HIS A 127 -19.41 9.71 -5.00
N CYS A 128 -18.71 9.20 -6.01
CA CYS A 128 -18.65 9.76 -7.36
C CYS A 128 -19.10 8.71 -8.40
N PRO A 129 -20.40 8.51 -8.66
CA PRO A 129 -20.87 7.48 -9.60
C PRO A 129 -20.32 7.62 -11.04
N GLY A 130 -19.93 8.85 -11.44
CA GLY A 130 -19.30 9.12 -12.75
C GLY A 130 -17.83 8.75 -12.86
N LEU A 131 -17.22 8.23 -11.78
CA LEU A 131 -15.79 7.91 -11.75
C LEU A 131 -15.43 6.64 -12.54
N SER A 132 -16.42 5.77 -12.78
CA SER A 132 -16.25 4.54 -13.56
C SER A 132 -15.70 4.85 -14.96
N GLY A 133 -14.60 4.18 -15.34
CA GLY A 133 -13.94 4.37 -16.64
C GLY A 133 -12.86 5.45 -16.69
N ILE A 134 -12.76 6.35 -15.71
CA ILE A 134 -11.69 7.36 -15.65
C ILE A 134 -10.38 6.71 -15.18
N GLY A 135 -9.37 6.64 -16.05
CA GLY A 135 -8.08 6.03 -15.73
C GLY A 135 -8.05 4.50 -15.69
N GLY A 136 -9.13 3.86 -16.18
CA GLY A 136 -9.27 2.41 -16.31
C GLY A 136 -10.08 1.75 -15.20
N VAL A 137 -10.53 0.54 -15.47
CA VAL A 137 -11.52 -0.21 -14.69
C VAL A 137 -11.07 -0.53 -13.26
N ALA A 138 -9.82 -0.92 -13.09
CA ALA A 138 -9.32 -1.40 -11.80
C ALA A 138 -8.96 -0.29 -10.79
N ARG A 139 -8.77 0.95 -11.24
CA ARG A 139 -8.27 2.07 -10.41
C ARG A 139 -8.84 3.40 -10.85
N PRO A 140 -10.17 3.55 -10.92
CA PRO A 140 -10.79 4.76 -11.44
C PRO A 140 -10.34 5.99 -10.66
N GLY A 141 -9.85 7.01 -11.38
CA GLY A 141 -9.40 8.28 -10.83
C GLY A 141 -8.11 8.28 -10.00
N ILE A 142 -7.51 7.13 -9.72
CA ILE A 142 -6.33 7.02 -8.85
C ILE A 142 -5.04 7.39 -9.58
N VAL A 143 -4.43 8.49 -9.21
CA VAL A 143 -3.17 9.02 -9.79
C VAL A 143 -1.93 8.76 -8.92
N HIS A 144 -2.13 8.53 -7.63
CA HIS A 144 -1.07 8.14 -6.67
C HIS A 144 -1.65 7.30 -5.53
N ARG A 145 -0.79 6.84 -4.64
CA ARG A 145 -1.23 6.00 -3.51
C ARG A 145 -0.46 6.29 -2.24
N LEU A 146 -1.09 6.00 -1.11
CA LEU A 146 -0.47 5.85 0.20
C LEU A 146 -0.46 4.37 0.61
N ASP A 147 0.43 4.02 1.53
CA ASP A 147 0.39 2.70 2.17
C ASP A 147 -0.91 2.58 2.99
N GLN A 148 -1.36 1.35 3.25
CA GLN A 148 -2.59 1.07 4.00
C GLN A 148 -2.67 1.88 5.29
N ASP A 149 -1.62 1.82 6.12
CA ASP A 149 -1.59 2.43 7.44
C ASP A 149 -0.98 3.84 7.45
N THR A 150 -0.68 4.42 6.29
CA THR A 150 -0.31 5.83 6.15
C THR A 150 -1.58 6.65 5.95
N SER A 151 -1.79 7.66 6.80
CA SER A 151 -2.90 8.60 6.70
C SER A 151 -2.53 9.84 5.90
N GLY A 152 -3.53 10.66 5.52
CA GLY A 152 -3.32 12.01 4.99
C GLY A 152 -3.79 12.24 3.57
N VAL A 153 -3.37 13.34 3.00
CA VAL A 153 -3.87 13.87 1.73
C VAL A 153 -3.68 12.90 0.57
N MET A 154 -4.79 12.61 -0.08
CA MET A 154 -4.82 11.97 -1.40
C MET A 154 -5.68 12.78 -2.36
N VAL A 155 -5.28 12.81 -3.65
CA VAL A 155 -6.06 13.41 -4.74
C VAL A 155 -6.51 12.35 -5.73
N VAL A 156 -7.70 12.57 -6.28
CA VAL A 156 -8.40 11.68 -7.21
C VAL A 156 -8.88 12.53 -8.37
N ALA A 157 -8.65 12.08 -9.59
CA ALA A 157 -9.17 12.72 -10.79
C ALA A 157 -10.63 12.33 -11.00
N LYS A 158 -11.53 13.32 -11.18
CA LYS A 158 -12.95 13.11 -11.46
C LYS A 158 -13.28 13.24 -12.95
N SER A 159 -12.35 13.73 -13.77
CA SER A 159 -12.47 13.80 -15.22
C SER A 159 -11.27 13.18 -15.92
N GLN A 160 -11.45 12.71 -17.17
CA GLN A 160 -10.34 12.16 -17.96
C GLN A 160 -9.25 13.22 -18.19
N ARG A 161 -9.61 14.48 -18.40
CA ARG A 161 -8.66 15.58 -18.56
C ARG A 161 -7.80 15.76 -17.30
N ALA A 162 -8.42 15.72 -16.11
CA ALA A 162 -7.69 15.79 -14.85
C ALA A 162 -6.77 14.56 -14.67
N MET A 163 -7.25 13.37 -15.03
CA MET A 163 -6.47 12.13 -14.98
C MET A 163 -5.19 12.21 -15.81
N ASP A 164 -5.29 12.68 -17.05
CA ASP A 164 -4.16 12.79 -17.97
C ASP A 164 -3.11 13.80 -17.49
N VAL A 165 -3.56 14.94 -16.94
CA VAL A 165 -2.68 15.96 -16.40
C VAL A 165 -1.99 15.48 -15.13
N LEU A 166 -2.77 15.00 -14.16
CA LEU A 166 -2.22 14.55 -12.87
C LEU A 166 -1.28 13.36 -13.04
N THR A 167 -1.61 12.39 -13.90
CA THR A 167 -0.71 11.25 -14.17
C THR A 167 0.65 11.73 -14.66
N ARG A 168 0.70 12.70 -15.58
CA ARG A 168 1.95 13.28 -16.06
C ARG A 168 2.70 14.05 -14.98
N GLU A 169 1.99 14.85 -14.18
CA GLU A 169 2.60 15.65 -13.11
C GLU A 169 3.14 14.77 -11.98
N PHE A 170 2.41 13.72 -11.58
CA PHE A 170 2.91 12.75 -10.60
C PHE A 170 4.07 11.90 -11.12
N ALA A 171 4.14 11.65 -12.43
CA ALA A 171 5.25 10.92 -13.05
C ALA A 171 6.52 11.78 -13.18
N SER A 172 6.37 13.07 -13.57
CA SER A 172 7.48 14.01 -13.75
C SER A 172 7.97 14.62 -12.44
N HIS A 173 7.13 14.64 -11.41
CA HIS A 173 7.38 15.29 -10.11
C HIS A 173 7.65 16.81 -10.16
N ALA A 174 7.45 17.44 -11.31
CA ALA A 174 7.90 18.83 -11.56
C ALA A 174 7.07 19.90 -10.85
N ASN A 175 5.75 19.68 -10.67
CA ASN A 175 4.83 20.69 -10.14
C ASN A 175 4.09 20.21 -8.88
N ILE A 176 4.58 19.13 -8.26
CA ILE A 176 3.94 18.54 -7.10
C ILE A 176 4.93 18.48 -5.96
N ARG A 177 4.55 19.10 -4.83
CA ARG A 177 5.31 19.00 -3.59
C ARG A 177 4.51 18.17 -2.57
N LYS A 178 5.12 17.10 -2.10
CA LYS A 178 4.53 16.15 -1.14
C LYS A 178 5.31 16.21 0.16
N THR A 179 4.69 16.72 1.22
CA THR A 179 5.29 16.81 2.55
C THR A 179 4.58 15.87 3.52
N TYR A 180 5.37 15.06 4.20
CA TYR A 180 4.91 14.10 5.19
C TYR A 180 5.43 14.48 6.56
N LEU A 181 4.67 14.14 7.59
CA LEU A 181 5.12 14.09 8.97
C LEU A 181 5.42 12.65 9.33
N ALA A 182 6.62 12.41 9.84
CA ALA A 182 7.06 11.12 10.33
C ALA A 182 7.53 11.26 11.78
N LEU A 183 6.96 10.47 12.69
CA LEU A 183 7.51 10.33 14.02
C LEU A 183 8.49 9.16 14.02
N VAL A 184 9.75 9.42 14.36
CA VAL A 184 10.82 8.43 14.29
C VAL A 184 11.46 8.18 15.67
N HIS A 185 12.00 6.99 15.87
CA HIS A 185 12.84 6.69 17.03
C HIS A 185 14.23 7.33 16.88
N GLY A 186 14.70 7.95 17.95
CA GLY A 186 15.99 8.65 17.96
C GLY A 186 15.91 10.02 17.28
N SER A 187 17.06 10.55 16.87
CA SER A 187 17.16 11.81 16.15
C SER A 187 18.08 11.64 14.96
N PRO A 188 17.63 11.98 13.74
CA PRO A 188 18.49 12.00 12.57
C PRO A 188 19.72 12.90 12.79
N SER A 189 20.89 12.43 12.34
CA SER A 189 22.11 13.20 12.34
C SER A 189 22.77 13.06 10.96
N PRO A 190 22.90 14.19 10.21
CA PRO A 190 22.49 15.55 10.54
C PRO A 190 20.96 15.71 10.68
N GLN A 191 20.52 16.82 11.28
CA GLN A 191 19.11 17.08 11.53
C GLN A 191 18.29 17.40 10.26
N GLU A 192 18.96 17.73 9.17
CA GLU A 192 18.39 17.92 7.85
C GLU A 192 19.29 17.35 6.77
N GLY A 193 18.72 16.98 5.64
CA GLY A 193 19.51 16.43 4.54
C GLY A 193 18.65 15.86 3.42
N ARG A 194 19.35 15.27 2.44
CA ARG A 194 18.79 14.63 1.26
C ARG A 194 19.30 13.19 1.20
N ILE A 195 18.36 12.27 1.05
CA ILE A 195 18.65 10.84 0.84
C ILE A 195 18.31 10.51 -0.60
N GLU A 196 19.27 9.99 -1.34
CA GLU A 196 19.08 9.52 -2.72
C GLU A 196 19.72 8.14 -2.87
N ASN A 197 18.91 7.15 -3.25
CA ASN A 197 19.36 5.79 -3.49
C ASN A 197 18.38 5.03 -4.40
N LEU A 198 18.66 3.75 -4.65
CA LEU A 198 17.75 2.86 -5.37
C LEU A 198 16.92 2.06 -4.37
N ILE A 199 15.60 2.12 -4.50
CA ILE A 199 14.69 1.25 -3.74
C ILE A 199 14.15 0.17 -4.68
N GLY A 200 14.28 -1.08 -4.25
CA GLY A 200 13.81 -2.28 -4.93
C GLY A 200 13.18 -3.29 -3.98
N ARG A 201 12.72 -4.42 -4.51
CA ARG A 201 12.26 -5.55 -3.68
C ARG A 201 13.43 -6.12 -2.87
N CYS A 202 13.20 -6.38 -1.59
CA CYS A 202 14.22 -7.02 -0.75
C CYS A 202 14.52 -8.44 -1.31
N PRO A 203 15.79 -8.80 -1.55
CA PRO A 203 16.14 -10.11 -2.08
C PRO A 203 15.72 -11.27 -1.17
N PHE A 204 15.73 -11.04 0.15
CA PHE A 204 15.47 -12.07 1.16
C PHE A 204 14.03 -12.11 1.65
N ASP A 205 13.25 -11.04 1.44
CA ASP A 205 11.85 -10.95 1.87
C ASP A 205 11.03 -10.17 0.84
N ARG A 206 10.31 -10.89 0.00
CA ARG A 206 9.50 -10.29 -1.09
C ARG A 206 8.38 -9.35 -0.62
N LYS A 207 8.01 -9.38 0.65
CA LYS A 207 7.03 -8.45 1.24
C LYS A 207 7.63 -7.10 1.58
N LYS A 208 8.97 -7.00 1.63
CA LYS A 208 9.72 -5.79 1.98
C LYS A 208 10.33 -5.11 0.75
N MET A 209 10.51 -3.81 0.89
CA MET A 209 11.37 -3.01 0.04
C MET A 209 12.71 -2.79 0.75
N ALA A 210 13.76 -2.55 0.00
CA ALA A 210 15.10 -2.29 0.55
C ALA A 210 15.84 -1.29 -0.34
N VAL A 211 16.86 -0.64 0.22
CA VAL A 211 17.89 0.00 -0.58
C VAL A 211 18.70 -1.09 -1.27
N VAL A 212 18.84 -0.99 -2.57
CA VAL A 212 19.49 -1.99 -3.43
C VAL A 212 20.53 -1.32 -4.34
N GLU A 213 21.55 -2.06 -4.73
CA GLU A 213 22.57 -1.57 -5.67
C GLU A 213 22.13 -1.70 -7.14
N ARG A 214 21.24 -2.67 -7.44
CA ARG A 214 20.75 -3.00 -8.79
C ARG A 214 19.26 -3.31 -8.77
N ASN A 215 18.61 -3.16 -9.92
CA ASN A 215 17.19 -3.48 -10.11
C ASN A 215 16.24 -2.70 -9.19
N GLY A 216 16.67 -1.53 -8.71
CA GLY A 216 15.85 -0.58 -7.97
C GLY A 216 15.45 0.60 -8.85
N LYS A 217 14.59 1.46 -8.29
CA LYS A 217 14.19 2.75 -8.88
C LYS A 217 14.71 3.86 -7.99
N ILE A 218 15.20 4.94 -8.59
CA ILE A 218 15.67 6.13 -7.85
C ILE A 218 14.57 6.60 -6.90
N ALA A 219 14.97 6.82 -5.66
CA ALA A 219 14.15 7.32 -4.57
C ALA A 219 14.85 8.50 -3.90
N VAL A 220 14.16 9.63 -3.80
CA VAL A 220 14.71 10.87 -3.26
C VAL A 220 13.78 11.41 -2.18
N THR A 221 14.33 11.58 -0.98
CA THR A 221 13.65 12.16 0.18
C THR A 221 14.53 13.25 0.80
N ASN A 222 14.02 14.48 0.85
CA ASN A 222 14.58 15.55 1.66
C ASN A 222 13.92 15.47 3.04
N TYR A 223 14.69 15.64 4.11
CA TYR A 223 14.16 15.58 5.47
C TYR A 223 14.70 16.70 6.33
N ARG A 224 13.92 17.12 7.32
CA ARG A 224 14.31 18.07 8.35
C ARG A 224 13.63 17.68 9.67
N VAL A 225 14.40 17.63 10.74
CA VAL A 225 13.87 17.47 12.09
C VAL A 225 13.15 18.75 12.49
N GLU A 226 11.84 18.63 12.68
CA GLU A 226 11.00 19.73 13.12
C GLU A 226 11.08 19.91 14.64
N ARG A 227 11.07 18.79 15.34
CA ARG A 227 11.17 18.77 16.80
C ARG A 227 11.89 17.52 17.28
N ALA A 228 12.94 17.71 18.05
CA ALA A 228 13.59 16.64 18.80
C ALA A 228 12.92 16.48 20.17
N LEU A 229 12.53 15.26 20.50
CA LEU A 229 11.96 14.82 21.76
C LEU A 229 12.97 13.92 22.48
N ALA A 230 12.73 13.52 23.73
CA ALA A 230 13.73 12.77 24.52
C ALA A 230 14.27 11.51 23.81
N SER A 231 13.39 10.70 23.21
CA SER A 231 13.77 9.47 22.50
C SER A 231 13.18 9.37 21.09
N LEU A 232 12.45 10.38 20.67
CA LEU A 232 11.75 10.46 19.40
C LEU A 232 12.09 11.76 18.69
N SER A 233 11.79 11.84 17.39
CA SER A 233 11.82 13.09 16.64
C SER A 233 10.65 13.17 15.66
N LEU A 234 10.04 14.34 15.58
CA LEU A 234 9.11 14.69 14.53
C LEU A 234 9.91 15.20 13.34
N VAL A 235 9.73 14.57 12.18
CA VAL A 235 10.52 14.85 10.98
C VAL A 235 9.58 15.22 9.84
N HIS A 236 9.85 16.35 9.19
CA HIS A 236 9.28 16.68 7.89
C HIS A 236 10.04 15.91 6.81
N CYS A 237 9.32 15.18 5.98
CA CYS A 237 9.86 14.45 4.84
C CYS A 237 9.23 14.97 3.55
N GLN A 238 9.99 15.64 2.71
CA GLN A 238 9.56 16.05 1.37
C GLN A 238 10.09 15.06 0.36
N ILE A 239 9.19 14.40 -0.39
CA ILE A 239 9.58 13.39 -1.37
C ILE A 239 9.52 13.93 -2.81
N GLU A 240 10.59 13.72 -3.58
CA GLU A 240 10.64 14.01 -5.01
C GLU A 240 10.12 12.83 -5.84
N THR A 241 10.17 11.63 -5.30
CA THR A 241 9.71 10.37 -5.91
C THR A 241 8.67 9.71 -5.02
N GLY A 242 7.94 8.71 -5.52
CA GLY A 242 6.90 8.00 -4.76
C GLY A 242 7.07 6.48 -4.83
N ARG A 243 8.18 5.93 -4.31
CA ARG A 243 8.41 4.48 -4.32
C ARG A 243 7.69 3.83 -3.13
N THR A 244 7.29 2.59 -3.31
CA THR A 244 6.64 1.80 -2.25
C THR A 244 7.50 1.82 -0.99
N HIS A 245 6.90 2.17 0.16
CA HIS A 245 7.55 2.27 1.48
C HIS A 245 8.75 3.24 1.54
N GLN A 246 8.88 4.20 0.61
CA GLN A 246 10.09 5.00 0.44
C GLN A 246 10.57 5.66 1.75
N ILE A 247 9.74 6.48 2.40
CA ILE A 247 10.10 7.19 3.64
C ILE A 247 10.42 6.18 4.73
N ARG A 248 9.66 5.10 4.86
CA ARG A 248 9.85 4.05 5.86
C ARG A 248 11.21 3.38 5.73
N VAL A 249 11.59 3.03 4.49
CA VAL A 249 12.92 2.46 4.19
C VAL A 249 14.01 3.48 4.46
N HIS A 250 13.88 4.73 3.99
CA HIS A 250 14.90 5.76 4.17
C HIS A 250 15.16 6.07 5.65
N MET A 251 14.10 6.27 6.43
CA MET A 251 14.26 6.54 7.87
C MET A 251 14.92 5.37 8.60
N ALA A 252 14.51 4.12 8.29
CA ALA A 252 15.05 2.95 8.96
C ALA A 252 16.48 2.61 8.55
N THR A 253 16.82 2.70 7.25
CA THR A 253 18.10 2.18 6.72
C THR A 253 19.15 3.26 6.52
N ALA A 254 18.78 4.43 5.98
CA ALA A 254 19.75 5.49 5.72
C ALA A 254 20.08 6.31 6.98
N LEU A 255 19.08 6.51 7.87
CA LEU A 255 19.26 7.32 9.06
C LEU A 255 19.32 6.50 10.36
N GLY A 256 19.01 5.20 10.33
CA GLY A 256 18.94 4.39 11.54
C GLY A 256 17.83 4.82 12.52
N CYS A 257 16.91 5.69 12.08
CA CYS A 257 15.82 6.26 12.84
C CYS A 257 14.47 5.74 12.32
N PRO A 258 14.09 4.48 12.60
CA PRO A 258 12.87 3.90 12.05
C PRO A 258 11.62 4.62 12.54
N ILE A 259 10.57 4.61 11.71
CA ILE A 259 9.29 5.20 12.06
C ILE A 259 8.66 4.43 13.22
N VAL A 260 8.13 5.16 14.19
CA VAL A 260 7.43 4.65 15.36
C VAL A 260 6.20 3.85 14.89
N GLY A 261 6.01 2.65 15.43
CA GLY A 261 4.89 1.77 15.11
C GLY A 261 4.98 1.08 13.75
N ASP A 262 6.11 1.18 13.04
CA ASP A 262 6.28 0.48 11.76
C ASP A 262 6.51 -1.02 11.97
N ALA A 263 5.49 -1.83 11.67
CA ALA A 263 5.54 -3.28 11.83
C ALA A 263 6.55 -3.99 10.91
N VAL A 264 7.02 -3.32 9.84
CA VAL A 264 7.89 -3.92 8.81
C VAL A 264 9.34 -3.50 8.98
N TYR A 265 9.59 -2.21 9.19
CA TYR A 265 10.94 -1.61 9.28
C TYR A 265 11.27 -1.08 10.67
N GLY A 266 10.31 -1.08 11.58
CA GLY A 266 10.43 -0.56 12.93
C GLY A 266 11.20 -1.48 13.90
N ARG A 267 11.18 -1.09 15.14
CA ARG A 267 11.77 -1.84 16.26
C ARG A 267 10.72 -2.09 17.35
N PRO A 268 9.99 -3.20 17.30
CA PRO A 268 8.87 -3.46 18.21
C PRO A 268 9.25 -3.38 19.72
N GLY A 269 10.50 -3.68 20.06
CA GLY A 269 11.01 -3.55 21.43
C GLY A 269 11.11 -2.10 21.92
N TRP A 270 11.26 -1.14 20.99
CA TRP A 270 11.25 0.29 21.31
C TRP A 270 9.82 0.82 21.42
N ASP A 271 8.95 0.38 20.52
CA ASP A 271 7.53 0.77 20.52
C ASP A 271 6.83 0.34 21.82
N LYS A 272 7.16 -0.83 22.37
CA LYS A 272 6.59 -1.34 23.64
C LYS A 272 6.87 -0.44 24.85
N LYS A 273 7.86 0.47 24.76
CA LYS A 273 8.16 1.44 25.82
C LYS A 273 7.29 2.69 25.78
N LEU A 274 6.52 2.85 24.71
CA LEU A 274 5.62 3.99 24.52
C LEU A 274 4.23 3.70 25.08
N VAL A 275 3.57 4.72 25.62
CA VAL A 275 2.22 4.61 26.18
C VAL A 275 1.31 5.68 25.55
N PRO A 276 0.25 5.23 24.89
CA PRO A 276 -0.09 3.84 24.50
C PRO A 276 0.89 3.27 23.47
N ILE A 277 0.92 1.95 23.30
CA ILE A 277 1.75 1.33 22.24
C ILE A 277 1.17 1.73 20.87
N PRO A 278 1.99 2.25 19.94
CA PRO A 278 1.54 2.63 18.61
C PRO A 278 1.08 1.39 17.82
N ARG A 279 -0.05 1.51 17.11
CA ARG A 279 -0.68 0.41 16.37
C ARG A 279 -0.36 0.39 14.88
N ARG A 280 0.27 1.47 14.36
CA ARG A 280 0.61 1.64 12.95
C ARG A 280 1.87 2.50 12.81
N GLN A 281 2.46 2.52 11.62
CA GLN A 281 3.50 3.51 11.34
C GLN A 281 2.96 4.93 11.50
N LEU A 282 3.56 5.72 12.39
CA LEU A 282 3.22 7.12 12.60
C LEU A 282 3.81 7.97 11.47
N LEU A 283 3.24 7.77 10.29
CA LEU A 283 3.54 8.47 9.04
C LEU A 283 2.24 9.06 8.48
N HIS A 284 2.28 10.34 8.11
CA HIS A 284 1.13 11.09 7.67
C HIS A 284 1.48 11.97 6.47
N ALA A 285 0.76 11.83 5.36
CA ALA A 285 0.86 12.70 4.19
C ALA A 285 0.16 14.04 4.52
N TRP A 286 0.90 14.91 5.20
CA TRP A 286 0.36 16.10 5.80
C TRP A 286 -0.07 17.15 4.78
N ARG A 287 0.77 17.42 3.76
CA ARG A 287 0.55 18.53 2.84
C ARG A 287 0.91 18.14 1.41
N LEU A 288 0.03 18.52 0.49
CA LEU A 288 0.20 18.36 -0.95
C LEU A 288 0.01 19.71 -1.64
N GLU A 289 1.02 20.17 -2.36
CA GLU A 289 0.96 21.38 -3.17
C GLU A 289 1.01 20.98 -4.64
N LEU A 290 0.06 21.45 -5.43
CA LEU A 290 -0.03 21.19 -6.87
C LEU A 290 -0.76 22.31 -7.58
N LYS A 291 -0.70 22.31 -8.91
CA LYS A 291 -1.60 23.13 -9.71
C LYS A 291 -2.86 22.33 -10.04
N HIS A 292 -4.02 22.98 -9.88
CA HIS A 292 -5.28 22.35 -10.30
C HIS A 292 -5.19 21.91 -11.76
N PRO A 293 -5.58 20.65 -12.09
CA PRO A 293 -5.31 20.05 -13.42
C PRO A 293 -5.94 20.81 -14.57
N VAL A 294 -7.08 21.45 -14.35
CA VAL A 294 -7.86 22.15 -15.38
C VAL A 294 -7.68 23.66 -15.31
N THR A 295 -7.92 24.28 -14.13
CA THR A 295 -7.87 25.74 -13.98
C THR A 295 -6.45 26.28 -13.84
N ARG A 296 -5.46 25.43 -13.54
CA ARG A 296 -4.04 25.76 -13.30
C ARG A 296 -3.77 26.67 -12.09
N GLN A 297 -4.80 26.93 -11.28
CA GLN A 297 -4.63 27.62 -10.01
C GLN A 297 -3.79 26.80 -9.04
N SER A 298 -2.97 27.47 -8.23
CA SER A 298 -2.20 26.79 -7.19
C SER A 298 -3.12 26.33 -6.06
N LEU A 299 -3.02 25.04 -5.72
CA LEU A 299 -3.73 24.43 -4.60
C LEU A 299 -2.74 23.99 -3.53
N VAL A 300 -3.10 24.27 -2.29
CA VAL A 300 -2.43 23.76 -1.10
C VAL A 300 -3.46 22.98 -0.30
N LEU A 301 -3.25 21.67 -0.20
CA LEU A 301 -4.14 20.75 0.47
C LEU A 301 -3.45 20.24 1.73
N GLU A 302 -4.10 20.35 2.87
CA GLU A 302 -3.56 19.93 4.16
C GLU A 302 -4.55 19.00 4.87
N ALA A 303 -4.06 17.87 5.37
CA ALA A 303 -4.84 16.99 6.22
C ALA A 303 -4.53 17.30 7.70
N PRO A 304 -5.54 17.28 8.58
CA PRO A 304 -5.32 17.45 10.01
C PRO A 304 -4.35 16.41 10.58
N VAL A 305 -3.41 16.82 11.42
CA VAL A 305 -2.49 15.88 12.06
C VAL A 305 -3.28 14.91 12.94
N PRO A 306 -3.21 13.58 12.69
CA PRO A 306 -4.02 12.62 13.40
C PRO A 306 -3.64 12.55 14.88
N GLU A 307 -4.63 12.28 15.74
CA GLU A 307 -4.47 12.28 17.20
C GLU A 307 -3.38 11.33 17.67
N ASP A 308 -3.26 10.14 17.05
CA ASP A 308 -2.26 9.14 17.41
C ASP A 308 -0.83 9.63 17.17
N LEU A 309 -0.58 10.40 16.12
CA LEU A 309 0.71 11.04 15.86
C LEU A 309 0.92 12.23 16.81
N ASN A 310 -0.10 13.09 16.97
CA ASN A 310 -0.01 14.29 17.78
C ASN A 310 0.26 13.98 19.26
N ARG A 311 -0.32 12.91 19.78
CA ARG A 311 -0.17 12.46 21.17
C ARG A 311 1.29 12.28 21.59
N TYR A 312 2.12 11.72 20.74
CA TYR A 312 3.54 11.52 21.02
C TYR A 312 4.39 12.73 20.69
N SER A 313 3.95 13.59 19.78
CA SER A 313 4.68 14.81 19.41
C SER A 313 4.51 15.94 20.41
N VAL A 314 3.40 15.98 21.18
CA VAL A 314 3.10 17.00 22.18
C VAL A 314 3.30 16.52 23.63
N GLY A 315 3.18 15.22 23.88
CA GLY A 315 2.97 14.66 25.23
C GLY A 315 4.20 14.42 26.09
N GLN A 316 5.43 14.58 25.60
CA GLN A 316 6.65 14.32 26.42
C GLN A 316 7.24 15.57 27.09
N ASP A 317 6.63 16.74 26.93
CA ASP A 317 7.09 17.97 27.56
C ASP A 317 6.52 18.19 28.98
N ARG A 318 5.83 17.19 29.56
CA ARG A 318 5.25 17.25 30.93
C ARG A 318 6.29 17.25 32.05
N SER A 319 7.60 17.22 31.75
CA SER A 319 8.66 17.29 32.78
C SER A 319 9.16 18.71 33.09
N ARG A 320 8.66 19.74 32.35
CA ARG A 320 8.92 21.14 32.71
C ARG A 320 7.57 21.83 32.86
N GLY A 321 7.19 22.10 34.10
CA GLY A 321 5.98 22.80 34.42
C GLY A 321 5.90 24.16 33.72
N LEU A 322 4.63 24.55 33.40
CA LEU A 322 4.22 25.83 32.84
C LEU A 322 4.48 26.00 31.32
N ASP A 323 3.52 25.66 30.46
CA ASP A 323 2.82 26.70 29.69
C ASP A 323 1.67 26.06 28.83
N ARG A 324 0.65 26.87 28.58
CA ARG A 324 -0.58 26.53 27.87
C ARG A 324 -0.31 26.06 26.43
N PRO A 325 -1.16 25.21 25.85
CA PRO A 325 -1.00 24.79 24.49
C PRO A 325 -1.05 25.98 23.53
N ARG A 326 0.07 26.29 22.90
CA ARG A 326 0.05 27.15 21.72
C ARG A 326 -0.57 26.31 20.60
N HIS A 327 -1.74 26.71 20.16
CA HIS A 327 -2.28 26.25 18.89
C HIS A 327 -1.19 26.44 17.83
N LEU A 328 -0.83 25.38 17.14
CA LEU A 328 -0.05 25.46 15.91
C LEU A 328 -0.92 26.22 14.90
N SER A 329 -0.76 27.56 14.89
CA SER A 329 -1.17 28.37 13.75
C SER A 329 -0.01 28.31 12.77
N ILE A 330 -0.22 27.66 11.65
CA ILE A 330 0.62 27.72 10.46
C ILE A 330 -0.09 28.61 9.46
#